data_5307acefedcf4aa49651e28a9b87d92f
#
_entry.id   5307acefedcf4aa49651e28a9b87d92f
#
_cell.length_a   1.000
_cell.length_b   1.000
_cell.length_c   1.000
_cell.angle_alpha   90.00
_cell.angle_beta   90.00
_cell.angle_gamma   90.00
#
_symmetry.space_group_name_H-M   'P 1'
#
loop_
_entity.id
_entity.type
_entity.pdbx_description
1 polymer ?
#
loop_
_entity_poly.entity_id
_entity_poly.type
_entity_poly.pdbx_seq_one_letter_code
_entity_poly.pdbx_strand_id
1 'polypeptide(L)'
;ETQHRHELLSVRTAKWIERIYAERKEKEIENLFVQVIELEPMRVASVRALSATPETDAWEKMRAWAEPLGLLEDLDNHPVFGFNNPNPSPGQKEYGYEFWIRMGTLFKGEGEIKAKDADGGFYAVTSCRLGEEMESEFTKKHGYLEPWKKLIEWVVLSEKYEIDGSRQSLEKTRNPGAPAKEIVLDLYQPIKEVQKSS
;
A
#
# COMPACT_ATOMS: atom_id res chain seq x y z
N GLU A 1 -2.12 46.72 -25.80
CA GLU A 1 -0.98 45.85 -26.21
C GLU A 1 -0.19 45.32 -25.00
N THR A 2 0.09 46.10 -23.99
CA THR A 2 0.90 45.71 -22.81
C THR A 2 0.20 44.65 -21.95
N GLN A 3 -1.09 44.73 -21.73
CA GLN A 3 -1.88 43.82 -20.92
C GLN A 3 -1.97 42.42 -21.54
N HIS A 4 -2.22 42.37 -22.84
CA HIS A 4 -2.25 41.09 -23.61
C HIS A 4 -0.90 40.39 -23.65
N ARG A 5 0.20 41.15 -23.63
CA ARG A 5 1.58 40.60 -23.56
C ARG A 5 1.89 40.02 -22.17
N HIS A 6 1.36 40.61 -21.11
CA HIS A 6 1.49 40.07 -19.73
C HIS A 6 0.70 38.77 -19.54
N GLU A 7 -0.51 38.66 -20.08
CA GLU A 7 -1.33 37.45 -20.04
C GLU A 7 -0.68 36.30 -20.80
N LEU A 8 -0.14 36.56 -22.00
CA LEU A 8 0.57 35.55 -22.80
C LEU A 8 1.85 35.06 -22.13
N LEU A 9 2.58 35.93 -21.40
CA LEU A 9 3.76 35.57 -20.65
C LEU A 9 3.38 34.70 -19.42
N SER A 10 2.29 35.03 -18.73
CA SER A 10 1.81 34.26 -17.58
C SER A 10 1.38 32.84 -17.96
N VAL A 11 0.65 32.68 -19.07
CA VAL A 11 0.22 31.37 -19.60
C VAL A 11 1.41 30.53 -20.08
N ARG A 12 2.40 31.16 -20.72
CA ARG A 12 3.64 30.45 -21.14
C ARG A 12 4.45 29.99 -19.94
N THR A 13 4.55 30.83 -18.91
CA THR A 13 5.28 30.49 -17.68
C THR A 13 4.58 29.37 -16.93
N ALA A 14 3.25 29.39 -16.84
CA ALA A 14 2.48 28.31 -16.21
C ALA A 14 2.68 26.98 -16.93
N LYS A 15 2.55 26.96 -18.27
CA LYS A 15 2.80 25.75 -19.07
C LYS A 15 4.23 25.23 -18.97
N TRP A 16 5.21 26.12 -18.88
CA TRP A 16 6.61 25.72 -18.68
C TRP A 16 6.84 25.12 -17.29
N ILE A 17 6.24 25.70 -16.27
CA ILE A 17 6.28 25.15 -14.90
C ILE A 17 5.61 23.77 -14.86
N GLU A 18 4.41 23.62 -15.44
CA GLU A 18 3.71 22.33 -15.54
C GLU A 18 4.56 21.26 -16.22
N ARG A 19 5.26 21.65 -17.31
CA ARG A 19 6.15 20.74 -18.03
C ARG A 19 7.36 20.31 -17.19
N ILE A 20 8.01 21.25 -16.48
CA ILE A 20 9.12 20.93 -15.57
C ILE A 20 8.65 20.01 -14.44
N TYR A 21 7.47 20.26 -13.88
CA TYR A 21 6.91 19.38 -12.85
C TYR A 21 6.60 17.99 -13.40
N ALA A 22 6.05 17.88 -14.61
CA ALA A 22 5.80 16.60 -15.26
C ALA A 22 7.10 15.84 -15.54
N GLU A 23 8.11 16.48 -16.15
CA GLU A 23 9.42 15.88 -16.44
C GLU A 23 10.17 15.46 -15.14
N ARG A 24 10.00 16.22 -14.06
CA ARG A 24 10.59 15.87 -12.76
C ARG A 24 9.89 14.69 -12.12
N LYS A 25 8.55 14.63 -12.20
CA LYS A 25 7.76 13.48 -11.76
C LYS A 25 8.10 12.21 -12.53
N GLU A 26 8.21 12.29 -13.85
CA GLU A 26 8.63 11.15 -14.69
C GLU A 26 9.98 10.59 -14.22
N LYS A 27 10.98 11.46 -13.98
CA LYS A 27 12.30 11.04 -13.49
C LYS A 27 12.27 10.45 -12.08
N GLU A 28 11.43 10.96 -11.18
CA GLU A 28 11.27 10.40 -9.84
C GLU A 28 10.59 9.03 -9.86
N ILE A 29 9.69 8.81 -10.82
CA ILE A 29 9.00 7.53 -11.02
C ILE A 29 9.89 6.53 -11.76
N GLU A 30 10.72 6.97 -12.72
CA GLU A 30 11.71 6.12 -13.39
C GLU A 30 12.71 5.47 -12.41
N ASN A 31 12.98 6.11 -11.27
CA ASN A 31 13.84 5.57 -10.23
C ASN A 31 13.12 4.66 -9.22
N LEU A 32 11.79 4.54 -9.30
CA LEU A 32 11.03 3.64 -8.44
C LEU A 32 11.10 2.22 -9.00
N PHE A 33 11.68 1.30 -8.23
CA PHE A 33 11.64 -0.11 -8.60
C PHE A 33 10.24 -0.68 -8.35
N VAL A 34 9.50 -0.93 -9.44
CA VAL A 34 8.16 -1.53 -9.42
C VAL A 34 8.18 -2.87 -10.11
N GLN A 35 7.61 -3.87 -9.44
CA GLN A 35 7.35 -5.20 -10.02
C GLN A 35 5.84 -5.39 -10.19
N VAL A 36 5.44 -6.08 -11.26
CA VAL A 36 4.07 -6.58 -11.39
C VAL A 36 4.06 -8.03 -10.95
N ILE A 37 3.29 -8.32 -9.91
CA ILE A 37 3.18 -9.66 -9.30
C ILE A 37 1.72 -10.12 -9.39
N GLU A 38 1.52 -11.37 -9.76
CA GLU A 38 0.22 -12.02 -9.65
C GLU A 38 0.13 -12.78 -8.33
N LEU A 39 -0.84 -12.43 -7.49
CA LEU A 39 -1.17 -13.19 -6.29
C LEU A 39 -2.27 -14.20 -6.64
N GLU A 40 -2.06 -15.44 -6.23
CA GLU A 40 -3.12 -16.45 -6.27
C GLU A 40 -4.20 -16.13 -5.24
N PRO A 41 -5.48 -16.52 -5.51
CA PRO A 41 -6.50 -16.48 -4.46
C PRO A 41 -6.03 -17.25 -3.23
N MET A 42 -6.30 -16.70 -2.06
CA MET A 42 -5.80 -17.32 -0.82
C MET A 42 -6.82 -17.29 0.30
N ARG A 43 -6.80 -18.36 1.10
CA ARG A 43 -7.47 -18.37 2.39
C ARG A 43 -6.58 -17.75 3.43
N VAL A 44 -7.14 -16.86 4.26
CA VAL A 44 -6.38 -16.12 5.26
C VAL A 44 -7.01 -16.22 6.64
N ALA A 45 -6.15 -16.23 7.65
CA ALA A 45 -6.47 -15.89 9.02
C ALA A 45 -6.49 -14.36 9.13
N SER A 46 -7.57 -13.79 9.62
CA SER A 46 -7.81 -12.36 9.67
C SER A 46 -8.13 -11.90 11.07
N VAL A 47 -7.51 -10.82 11.53
CA VAL A 47 -7.89 -10.09 12.75
C VAL A 47 -7.84 -8.59 12.48
N ARG A 48 -8.78 -7.86 13.07
CA ARG A 48 -8.91 -6.41 12.95
C ARG A 48 -8.99 -5.76 14.32
N ALA A 49 -8.37 -4.60 14.45
CA ALA A 49 -8.60 -3.67 15.55
C ALA A 49 -9.18 -2.36 15.04
N LEU A 50 -9.94 -1.68 15.90
CA LEU A 50 -10.47 -0.34 15.69
C LEU A 50 -10.11 0.48 16.93
N SER A 51 -9.16 1.40 16.78
CA SER A 51 -8.63 2.19 17.90
C SER A 51 -7.82 3.40 17.39
N ALA A 52 -7.13 4.08 18.30
CA ALA A 52 -6.17 5.15 17.95
C ALA A 52 -4.81 4.59 17.49
N THR A 53 -4.51 3.32 17.75
CA THR A 53 -3.27 2.61 17.39
C THR A 53 -3.57 1.23 16.82
N PRO A 54 -4.43 1.12 15.79
CA PRO A 54 -5.00 -0.15 15.37
C PRO A 54 -3.98 -1.11 14.77
N GLU A 55 -2.87 -0.62 14.18
CA GLU A 55 -1.78 -1.45 13.70
C GLU A 55 -1.16 -2.25 14.85
N THR A 56 -0.87 -1.58 15.96
CA THR A 56 -0.30 -2.24 17.15
C THR A 56 -1.29 -3.22 17.75
N ASP A 57 -2.53 -2.79 17.96
CA ASP A 57 -3.55 -3.60 18.62
C ASP A 57 -3.93 -4.85 17.81
N ALA A 58 -4.03 -4.71 16.48
CA ALA A 58 -4.30 -5.84 15.59
C ALA A 58 -3.09 -6.78 15.50
N TRP A 59 -1.87 -6.22 15.45
CA TRP A 59 -0.65 -7.02 15.41
C TRP A 59 -0.44 -7.83 16.68
N GLU A 60 -0.65 -7.26 17.86
CA GLU A 60 -0.55 -7.98 19.12
C GLU A 60 -1.48 -9.19 19.17
N LYS A 61 -2.72 -9.03 18.72
CA LYS A 61 -3.69 -10.13 18.63
C LYS A 61 -3.25 -11.20 17.62
N MET A 62 -2.82 -10.79 16.42
CA MET A 62 -2.35 -11.71 15.39
C MET A 62 -1.12 -12.47 15.85
N ARG A 63 -0.15 -11.79 16.44
CA ARG A 63 1.09 -12.37 16.93
C ARG A 63 0.84 -13.38 18.05
N ALA A 64 0.02 -13.01 19.05
CA ALA A 64 -0.31 -13.88 20.17
C ALA A 64 -0.93 -15.22 19.72
N TRP A 65 -1.65 -15.20 18.60
CA TRP A 65 -2.23 -16.41 18.01
C TRP A 65 -1.24 -17.15 17.10
N ALA A 66 -0.52 -16.45 16.24
CA ALA A 66 0.31 -17.05 15.18
C ALA A 66 1.65 -17.60 15.69
N GLU A 67 2.26 -16.92 16.68
CA GLU A 67 3.59 -17.27 17.22
C GLU A 67 3.64 -18.67 17.82
N PRO A 68 2.69 -19.10 18.68
CA PRO A 68 2.67 -20.46 19.22
C PRO A 68 2.44 -21.55 18.16
N LEU A 69 1.91 -21.18 16.99
CA LEU A 69 1.68 -22.08 15.86
C LEU A 69 2.87 -22.16 14.90
N GLY A 70 3.94 -21.40 15.15
CA GLY A 70 5.11 -21.35 14.29
C GLY A 70 4.90 -20.69 12.93
N LEU A 71 3.75 -19.99 12.70
CA LEU A 71 3.42 -19.41 11.41
C LEU A 71 4.35 -18.25 11.02
N LEU A 72 4.91 -17.55 12.00
CA LEU A 72 5.82 -16.42 11.78
C LEU A 72 7.27 -16.87 11.47
N GLU A 73 7.57 -18.17 11.57
CA GLU A 73 8.87 -18.77 11.23
C GLU A 73 8.94 -19.19 9.75
N ASP A 74 7.79 -19.30 9.08
CA ASP A 74 7.66 -19.70 7.67
C ASP A 74 6.86 -18.67 6.86
N LEU A 75 7.44 -17.50 6.66
CA LEU A 75 6.79 -16.38 5.95
C LEU A 75 6.63 -16.61 4.44
N ASP A 76 7.32 -17.59 3.87
CA ASP A 76 7.14 -17.98 2.47
C ASP A 76 5.79 -18.68 2.27
N ASN A 77 5.42 -19.55 3.19
CA ASN A 77 4.14 -20.23 3.20
C ASN A 77 3.03 -19.43 3.91
N HIS A 78 3.39 -18.63 4.90
CA HIS A 78 2.50 -17.86 5.74
C HIS A 78 2.80 -16.35 5.67
N PRO A 79 2.79 -15.71 4.47
CA PRO A 79 3.07 -14.29 4.37
C PRO A 79 2.05 -13.48 5.19
N VAL A 80 2.58 -12.41 5.81
CA VAL A 80 1.80 -11.48 6.64
C VAL A 80 1.49 -10.24 5.81
N PHE A 81 0.20 -9.92 5.68
CA PHE A 81 -0.30 -8.72 5.03
C PHE A 81 -1.07 -7.88 6.03
N GLY A 82 -1.00 -6.56 5.86
CA GLY A 82 -1.79 -5.60 6.63
C GLY A 82 -2.42 -4.54 5.72
N PHE A 83 -3.47 -3.89 6.20
CA PHE A 83 -4.12 -2.78 5.51
C PHE A 83 -5.12 -2.05 6.42
N ASN A 84 -5.37 -0.78 6.10
CA ASN A 84 -6.40 0.00 6.80
C ASN A 84 -7.81 -0.54 6.51
N ASN A 85 -8.59 -0.79 7.56
CA ASN A 85 -10.01 -1.23 7.45
C ASN A 85 -10.84 -0.84 8.70
N PRO A 86 -11.61 0.26 8.66
CA PRO A 86 -11.67 1.30 7.61
C PRO A 86 -10.42 2.19 7.60
N ASN A 87 -10.26 2.91 6.49
CA ASN A 87 -9.22 3.92 6.37
C ASN A 87 -9.41 5.05 7.40
N PRO A 88 -8.29 5.73 7.82
CA PRO A 88 -8.38 6.96 8.60
C PRO A 88 -9.24 8.00 7.88
N SER A 89 -10.06 8.72 8.63
CA SER A 89 -10.91 9.80 8.11
C SER A 89 -10.61 11.11 8.81
N PRO A 90 -10.67 12.25 8.13
CA PRO A 90 -10.44 13.55 8.75
C PRO A 90 -11.35 13.78 9.97
N GLY A 91 -10.75 14.20 11.09
CA GLY A 91 -11.47 14.47 12.34
C GLY A 91 -11.81 13.24 13.19
N GLN A 92 -11.58 12.03 12.73
CA GLN A 92 -11.69 10.82 13.53
C GLN A 92 -10.35 10.49 14.17
N LYS A 93 -10.38 10.09 15.45
CA LYS A 93 -9.17 9.67 16.18
C LYS A 93 -8.93 8.17 16.06
N GLU A 94 -9.96 7.42 15.73
CA GLU A 94 -9.92 5.97 15.61
C GLU A 94 -10.15 5.57 14.16
N TYR A 95 -9.42 4.58 13.72
CA TYR A 95 -9.54 3.94 12.41
C TYR A 95 -9.30 2.44 12.57
N GLY A 96 -9.43 1.68 11.50
CA GLY A 96 -9.24 0.25 11.56
C GLY A 96 -7.97 -0.19 10.86
N TYR A 97 -7.33 -1.21 11.40
CA TYR A 97 -6.28 -1.94 10.72
C TYR A 97 -6.52 -3.43 10.82
N GLU A 98 -6.30 -4.15 9.73
CA GLU A 98 -6.54 -5.58 9.61
C GLU A 98 -5.26 -6.29 9.15
N PHE A 99 -4.90 -7.38 9.86
CA PHE A 99 -3.83 -8.27 9.44
C PHE A 99 -4.39 -9.56 8.86
N TRP A 100 -3.72 -10.06 7.84
CA TRP A 100 -3.93 -11.36 7.23
C TRP A 100 -2.66 -12.21 7.28
N ILE A 101 -2.82 -13.50 7.59
CA ILE A 101 -1.79 -14.52 7.38
C ILE A 101 -2.37 -15.59 6.45
N ARG A 102 -1.65 -15.92 5.36
CA ARG A 102 -2.09 -16.98 4.44
C ARG A 102 -2.15 -18.32 5.16
N MET A 103 -3.24 -19.03 4.96
CA MET A 103 -3.53 -20.32 5.56
C MET A 103 -3.85 -21.38 4.50
N GLY A 104 -3.84 -22.64 4.90
CA GLY A 104 -4.39 -23.71 4.08
C GLY A 104 -5.90 -23.58 3.89
N THR A 105 -6.43 -24.12 2.81
CA THR A 105 -7.83 -23.99 2.38
C THR A 105 -8.86 -24.52 3.40
N LEU A 106 -8.44 -25.39 4.31
CA LEU A 106 -9.31 -25.98 5.35
C LEU A 106 -9.41 -25.13 6.63
N PHE A 107 -8.67 -24.01 6.72
CA PHE A 107 -8.72 -23.14 7.89
C PHE A 107 -10.12 -22.52 8.03
N LYS A 108 -10.70 -22.62 9.25
CA LYS A 108 -12.08 -22.15 9.54
C LYS A 108 -12.14 -20.93 10.45
N GLY A 109 -11.01 -20.49 10.99
CA GLY A 109 -10.92 -19.47 12.03
C GLY A 109 -10.97 -20.07 13.44
N GLU A 110 -10.53 -19.28 14.43
CA GLU A 110 -10.49 -19.65 15.84
C GLU A 110 -10.61 -18.39 16.70
N GLY A 111 -11.57 -18.34 17.60
CA GLY A 111 -11.77 -17.22 18.50
C GLY A 111 -12.00 -15.88 17.76
N GLU A 112 -11.14 -14.91 18.00
CA GLU A 112 -11.15 -13.60 17.31
C GLU A 112 -10.57 -13.68 15.88
N ILE A 113 -9.78 -14.71 15.59
CA ILE A 113 -9.18 -14.91 14.26
C ILE A 113 -10.24 -15.50 13.31
N LYS A 114 -10.59 -14.75 12.29
CA LYS A 114 -11.60 -15.15 11.31
C LYS A 114 -10.95 -15.71 10.06
N ALA A 115 -11.60 -16.71 9.45
CA ALA A 115 -11.22 -17.17 8.14
C ALA A 115 -11.88 -16.27 7.08
N LYS A 116 -11.09 -15.82 6.10
CA LYS A 116 -11.56 -15.08 4.93
C LYS A 116 -10.94 -15.66 3.67
N ASP A 117 -11.59 -15.44 2.55
CA ASP A 117 -11.03 -15.69 1.22
C ASP A 117 -10.66 -14.34 0.60
N ALA A 118 -9.43 -14.24 0.12
CA ALA A 118 -8.91 -13.06 -0.57
C ALA A 118 -8.76 -13.39 -2.05
N ASP A 119 -9.29 -12.51 -2.90
CA ASP A 119 -9.18 -12.65 -4.34
C ASP A 119 -7.73 -12.41 -4.79
N GLY A 120 -7.28 -13.26 -5.71
CA GLY A 120 -6.01 -13.09 -6.39
C GLY A 120 -6.04 -12.01 -7.47
N GLY A 121 -4.96 -11.90 -8.23
CA GLY A 121 -4.81 -11.03 -9.39
C GLY A 121 -3.54 -10.21 -9.36
N PHE A 122 -3.40 -9.31 -10.34
CA PHE A 122 -2.17 -8.52 -10.51
C PHE A 122 -2.07 -7.36 -9.51
N TYR A 123 -0.87 -7.15 -9.03
CA TYR A 123 -0.48 -6.05 -8.16
C TYR A 123 0.80 -5.39 -8.69
N ALA A 124 0.82 -4.06 -8.71
CA ALA A 124 2.06 -3.30 -8.78
C ALA A 124 2.66 -3.25 -7.38
N VAL A 125 3.95 -3.58 -7.25
CA VAL A 125 4.61 -3.75 -5.96
C VAL A 125 5.91 -2.97 -5.90
N THR A 126 6.10 -2.22 -4.83
CA THR A 126 7.36 -1.58 -4.47
C THR A 126 7.70 -1.85 -3.00
N SER A 127 8.96 -1.67 -2.62
CA SER A 127 9.41 -1.92 -1.25
C SER A 127 9.90 -0.65 -0.57
N CYS A 128 9.73 -0.57 0.74
CA CYS A 128 10.29 0.50 1.55
C CYS A 128 10.70 0.03 2.94
N ARG A 129 11.53 0.84 3.62
CA ARG A 129 11.86 0.69 5.03
C ARG A 129 10.94 1.59 5.86
N LEU A 130 10.09 1.00 6.67
CA LEU A 130 9.09 1.75 7.43
C LEU A 130 9.70 2.86 8.29
N GLY A 131 10.81 2.59 8.98
CA GLY A 131 11.47 3.57 9.83
C GLY A 131 11.99 4.80 9.08
N GLU A 132 12.56 4.61 7.89
CA GLU A 132 13.01 5.71 7.04
C GLU A 132 11.84 6.55 6.54
N GLU A 133 10.76 5.90 6.12
CA GLU A 133 9.56 6.57 5.63
C GLU A 133 8.81 7.33 6.73
N MET A 134 8.71 6.79 7.93
CA MET A 134 8.09 7.46 9.08
C MET A 134 8.84 8.74 9.50
N GLU A 135 10.14 8.80 9.26
CA GLU A 135 10.96 9.97 9.53
C GLU A 135 11.00 10.99 8.38
N SER A 136 10.49 10.62 7.20
CA SER A 136 10.48 11.51 6.04
C SER A 136 9.60 12.75 6.27
N GLU A 137 10.01 13.88 5.73
CA GLU A 137 9.23 15.12 5.78
C GLU A 137 7.89 14.98 5.04
N PHE A 138 7.86 14.14 3.99
CA PHE A 138 6.64 13.87 3.25
C PHE A 138 5.60 13.17 4.14
N THR A 139 5.97 12.07 4.80
CA THR A 139 5.07 11.29 5.66
C THR A 139 4.58 12.11 6.86
N LYS A 140 5.46 12.86 7.51
CA LYS A 140 5.10 13.77 8.59
C LYS A 140 4.08 14.83 8.16
N LYS A 141 4.20 15.34 6.94
CA LYS A 141 3.32 16.37 6.39
C LYS A 141 1.98 15.80 5.92
N HIS A 142 1.97 14.61 5.31
CA HIS A 142 0.80 14.07 4.61
C HIS A 142 0.09 12.93 5.36
N GLY A 143 0.74 12.32 6.36
CA GLY A 143 0.17 11.25 7.17
C GLY A 143 0.10 9.87 6.49
N TYR A 144 0.82 9.68 5.37
CA TYR A 144 0.98 8.39 4.69
C TYR A 144 2.35 8.28 4.04
N LEU A 145 2.80 7.05 3.79
CA LEU A 145 4.14 6.78 3.26
C LEU A 145 4.30 7.29 1.82
N GLU A 146 5.40 7.98 1.53
CA GLU A 146 5.68 8.53 0.20
C GLU A 146 5.72 7.46 -0.91
N PRO A 147 6.26 6.23 -0.70
CA PRO A 147 6.24 5.16 -1.69
C PRO A 147 4.84 4.78 -2.18
N TRP A 148 3.79 4.89 -1.36
CA TRP A 148 2.40 4.71 -1.79
C TRP A 148 2.01 5.70 -2.89
N LYS A 149 2.34 6.99 -2.68
CA LYS A 149 2.08 8.03 -3.68
C LYS A 149 2.79 7.72 -5.00
N LYS A 150 4.08 7.41 -4.94
CA LYS A 150 4.90 7.09 -6.12
C LYS A 150 4.40 5.85 -6.86
N LEU A 151 3.98 4.82 -6.13
CA LEU A 151 3.42 3.60 -6.71
C LEU A 151 2.09 3.86 -7.43
N ILE A 152 1.19 4.65 -6.83
CA ILE A 152 -0.07 5.05 -7.47
C ILE A 152 0.21 5.90 -8.72
N GLU A 153 1.14 6.85 -8.66
CA GLU A 153 1.54 7.67 -9.81
C GLU A 153 2.11 6.81 -10.95
N TRP A 154 2.91 5.78 -10.62
CA TRP A 154 3.42 4.82 -11.59
C TRP A 154 2.28 4.08 -12.31
N VAL A 155 1.27 3.63 -11.58
CA VAL A 155 0.08 2.97 -12.18
C VAL A 155 -0.71 3.95 -13.06
N VAL A 156 -0.94 5.18 -12.58
CA VAL A 156 -1.72 6.20 -13.30
C VAL A 156 -1.04 6.61 -14.63
N LEU A 157 0.30 6.62 -14.66
CA LEU A 157 1.07 6.92 -15.87
C LEU A 157 1.29 5.70 -16.77
N SER A 158 0.88 4.51 -16.33
CA SER A 158 1.01 3.29 -17.13
C SER A 158 0.01 3.29 -18.29
N GLU A 159 0.48 2.99 -19.51
CA GLU A 159 -0.40 2.74 -20.64
C GLU A 159 -1.00 1.31 -20.63
N LYS A 160 -0.45 0.43 -19.80
CA LYS A 160 -0.81 -0.99 -19.74
C LYS A 160 -1.76 -1.33 -18.58
N TYR A 161 -1.63 -0.63 -17.47
CA TYR A 161 -2.34 -0.95 -16.23
C TYR A 161 -3.18 0.22 -15.72
N GLU A 162 -4.28 -0.10 -15.07
CA GLU A 162 -5.10 0.83 -14.29
C GLU A 162 -5.36 0.28 -12.90
N ILE A 163 -5.71 1.15 -11.94
CA ILE A 163 -6.03 0.75 -10.57
C ILE A 163 -7.28 -0.14 -10.58
N ASP A 164 -7.18 -1.28 -9.91
CA ASP A 164 -8.33 -2.14 -9.64
C ASP A 164 -8.90 -1.83 -8.25
N GLY A 165 -9.94 -1.01 -8.19
CA GLY A 165 -10.62 -0.64 -6.96
C GLY A 165 -11.51 -1.73 -6.34
N SER A 166 -11.63 -2.91 -6.96
CA SER A 166 -12.41 -4.04 -6.42
C SER A 166 -11.66 -4.85 -5.37
N ARG A 167 -10.34 -4.74 -5.33
CA ARG A 167 -9.47 -5.47 -4.41
C ARG A 167 -8.75 -4.55 -3.43
N GLN A 168 -8.32 -5.13 -2.31
CA GLN A 168 -7.63 -4.41 -1.26
C GLN A 168 -6.17 -4.13 -1.61
N SER A 169 -5.70 -2.89 -1.38
CA SER A 169 -4.26 -2.59 -1.31
C SER A 169 -3.68 -3.23 -0.05
N LEU A 170 -2.47 -3.81 -0.15
CA LEU A 170 -1.89 -4.58 0.93
C LEU A 170 -0.47 -4.10 1.26
N GLU A 171 -0.08 -4.25 2.50
CA GLU A 171 1.28 -4.05 3.03
C GLU A 171 1.83 -5.40 3.48
N LYS A 172 2.67 -6.05 2.67
CA LYS A 172 3.34 -7.29 3.09
C LYS A 172 4.53 -6.97 3.96
N THR A 173 4.52 -7.45 5.20
CA THR A 173 5.65 -7.31 6.11
C THR A 173 6.64 -8.45 5.89
N ARG A 174 7.90 -8.12 5.53
CA ARG A 174 8.95 -9.13 5.28
C ARG A 174 9.54 -9.69 6.58
N ASN A 175 9.52 -8.91 7.66
CA ASN A 175 10.13 -9.22 8.94
C ASN A 175 9.26 -8.79 10.12
N PRO A 176 8.08 -9.41 10.30
CA PRO A 176 7.04 -8.95 11.23
C PRO A 176 7.45 -8.96 12.72
N GLY A 177 8.53 -9.66 13.08
CA GLY A 177 9.08 -9.66 14.45
C GLY A 177 10.14 -8.57 14.71
N ALA A 178 10.50 -7.78 13.69
CA ALA A 178 11.55 -6.77 13.82
C ALA A 178 11.05 -5.53 14.59
N PRO A 179 11.95 -4.75 15.20
CA PRO A 179 11.62 -3.42 15.70
C PRO A 179 11.04 -2.54 14.59
N ALA A 180 10.10 -1.66 14.92
CA ALA A 180 9.39 -0.82 13.93
C ALA A 180 10.32 -0.08 12.96
N LYS A 181 11.50 0.37 13.43
CA LYS A 181 12.52 1.06 12.61
C LYS A 181 13.17 0.17 11.55
N GLU A 182 13.12 -1.14 11.73
CA GLU A 182 13.77 -2.14 10.86
C GLU A 182 12.77 -2.88 9.96
N ILE A 183 11.48 -2.60 10.13
CA ILE A 183 10.43 -3.24 9.32
C ILE A 183 10.61 -2.87 7.85
N VAL A 184 10.59 -3.90 7.01
CA VAL A 184 10.55 -3.76 5.56
C VAL A 184 9.15 -4.13 5.09
N LEU A 185 8.54 -3.22 4.34
CA LEU A 185 7.23 -3.40 3.73
C LEU A 185 7.36 -3.54 2.22
N ASP A 186 6.60 -4.46 1.66
CA ASP A 186 6.24 -4.46 0.25
C ASP A 186 4.82 -3.92 0.13
N LEU A 187 4.65 -2.85 -0.65
CA LEU A 187 3.39 -2.18 -0.88
C LEU A 187 2.77 -2.73 -2.16
N TYR A 188 1.57 -3.29 -2.05
CA TYR A 188 0.84 -3.97 -3.12
C TYR A 188 -0.36 -3.12 -3.54
N GLN A 189 -0.31 -2.48 -4.69
CA GLN A 189 -1.43 -1.76 -5.30
C GLN A 189 -2.13 -2.68 -6.31
N PRO A 190 -3.41 -3.02 -6.11
CA PRO A 190 -4.14 -3.83 -7.07
C PRO A 190 -4.25 -3.13 -8.42
N ILE A 191 -3.98 -3.87 -9.49
CA ILE A 191 -4.04 -3.38 -10.87
C ILE A 191 -4.76 -4.38 -11.77
N LYS A 192 -5.27 -3.87 -12.89
CA LYS A 192 -5.78 -4.68 -14.01
C LYS A 192 -5.28 -4.10 -15.33
N GLU A 193 -5.27 -4.92 -16.36
CA GLU A 193 -4.90 -4.44 -17.69
C GLU A 193 -5.97 -3.50 -18.25
N VAL A 194 -5.50 -2.41 -18.89
CA VAL A 194 -6.39 -1.45 -19.57
C VAL A 194 -7.06 -2.17 -20.74
N GLN A 195 -8.39 -2.20 -20.74
CA GLN A 195 -9.14 -2.74 -21.86
C GLN A 195 -9.03 -1.76 -23.04
N LYS A 196 -8.27 -2.16 -24.08
CA LYS A 196 -8.26 -1.41 -25.33
C LYS A 196 -9.65 -1.55 -25.96
N SER A 197 -10.38 -0.45 -26.08
CA SER A 197 -11.61 -0.41 -26.88
C SER A 197 -11.27 -0.81 -28.31
N SER A 198 -11.91 -1.87 -28.78
CA SER A 198 -11.80 -2.37 -30.15
C SER A 198 -12.49 -1.42 -31.11
#